data_dd28e76a3b001e0096dc455fd283dca0
#
_entry.id   dd28e76a3b001e0096dc455fd283dca0
#
_cell.length_a   1.000
_cell.length_b   1.000
_cell.length_c   1.000
_cell.angle_alpha   90.00
_cell.angle_beta   90.00
_cell.angle_gamma   90.00
#
_symmetry.space_group_name_H-M   'P 1'
#
loop_
_entity.id
_entity.type
_entity.pdbx_description
1 polymer ?
#
loop_
_entity_poly.entity_id
_entity_poly.type
_entity_poly.pdbx_seq_one_letter_code
_entity_poly.pdbx_strand_id
1 'polypeptide(L)'
;MIGELYEHALAGRARPEIEHTDGSRKPLPVDGWLRESPGDKSILDRCEGPTLDIGSGPGRLTVALSERGIPALGIDITPYAVDLARSSGALVMLRDVFDRVPGTGRWTTALLADGNIGIGGDPAALLRRVAELLAPQGRALVELEPPGSPLRREQVRLCHAGSASAWFPWAYVGADHITDVAYDAGLGQVDIWTVDGRWFASIGGCQVCAERTLVTLLPNAYRPARG
;
A
#
# COMPACT_ATOMS: atom_id res chain seq x y z
N MET A 1 8.04 -13.23 9.43
CA MET A 1 8.75 -12.68 8.26
C MET A 1 8.45 -13.56 7.06
N ILE A 2 8.21 -12.97 5.90
CA ILE A 2 7.99 -13.68 4.61
C ILE A 2 9.21 -14.54 4.25
N GLY A 3 10.43 -14.17 4.69
CA GLY A 3 11.64 -14.99 4.82
C GLY A 3 12.32 -15.39 3.51
N GLU A 4 13.22 -16.37 3.62
CA GLU A 4 14.12 -16.85 2.56
C GLU A 4 13.41 -17.26 1.26
N LEU A 5 12.18 -17.81 1.35
CA LEU A 5 11.44 -18.22 0.14
C LEU A 5 11.06 -17.04 -0.74
N TYR A 6 10.73 -15.89 -0.16
CA TYR A 6 10.47 -14.67 -0.92
C TYR A 6 11.75 -14.14 -1.57
N GLU A 7 12.86 -14.12 -0.83
CA GLU A 7 14.16 -13.72 -1.36
C GLU A 7 14.62 -14.65 -2.49
N HIS A 8 14.47 -15.97 -2.32
CA HIS A 8 14.78 -16.94 -3.37
C HIS A 8 13.89 -16.76 -4.61
N ALA A 9 12.63 -16.36 -4.41
CA ALA A 9 11.72 -16.08 -5.51
C ALA A 9 12.18 -14.84 -6.31
N LEU A 10 12.47 -13.73 -5.62
CA LEU A 10 13.01 -12.53 -6.25
C LEU A 10 14.34 -12.76 -6.97
N ALA A 11 15.18 -13.64 -6.44
CA ALA A 11 16.44 -14.05 -7.06
C ALA A 11 16.27 -15.05 -8.23
N GLY A 12 15.05 -15.45 -8.57
CA GLY A 12 14.78 -16.45 -9.60
C GLY A 12 15.20 -17.89 -9.24
N ARG A 13 15.49 -18.16 -7.96
CA ARG A 13 15.98 -19.45 -7.44
C ARG A 13 14.85 -20.37 -6.97
N ALA A 14 13.64 -19.86 -6.78
CA ALA A 14 12.47 -20.62 -6.35
C ALA A 14 11.20 -20.08 -7.03
N ARG A 15 10.19 -20.93 -7.13
CA ARG A 15 8.82 -20.57 -7.54
C ARG A 15 7.86 -20.97 -6.43
N PRO A 16 7.79 -20.20 -5.34
CA PRO A 16 6.92 -20.54 -4.22
C PRO A 16 5.45 -20.33 -4.57
N GLU A 17 4.62 -21.02 -3.80
CA GLU A 17 3.17 -20.85 -3.79
C GLU A 17 2.76 -20.19 -2.46
N ILE A 18 1.73 -19.39 -2.51
CA ILE A 18 1.01 -18.90 -1.32
C ILE A 18 0.06 -20.01 -0.89
N GLU A 19 0.23 -20.55 0.31
CA GLU A 19 -0.67 -21.53 0.93
C GLU A 19 -1.59 -20.81 1.91
N HIS A 20 -2.89 -21.04 1.76
CA HIS A 20 -3.95 -20.54 2.61
C HIS A 20 -4.28 -21.51 3.76
N THR A 21 -4.99 -21.07 4.79
CA THR A 21 -5.35 -21.91 5.94
C THR A 21 -6.30 -23.06 5.60
N ASP A 22 -7.03 -22.96 4.48
CA ASP A 22 -7.86 -24.04 3.95
C ASP A 22 -7.07 -25.09 3.13
N GLY A 23 -5.76 -24.91 3.03
CA GLY A 23 -4.86 -25.78 2.27
C GLY A 23 -4.81 -25.46 0.77
N SER A 24 -5.57 -24.52 0.27
CA SER A 24 -5.49 -24.06 -1.12
C SER A 24 -4.16 -23.35 -1.39
N ARG A 25 -3.67 -23.45 -2.63
CA ARG A 25 -2.40 -22.85 -3.03
C ARG A 25 -2.53 -22.08 -4.33
N LYS A 26 -1.80 -20.96 -4.42
CA LYS A 26 -1.69 -20.14 -5.62
C LYS A 26 -0.23 -19.78 -5.87
N PRO A 27 0.24 -19.74 -7.12
CA PRO A 27 1.58 -19.25 -7.43
C PRO A 27 1.81 -17.83 -6.89
N LEU A 28 3.00 -17.58 -6.35
CA LEU A 28 3.42 -16.22 -5.99
C LEU A 28 3.75 -15.45 -7.28
N PRO A 29 3.11 -14.28 -7.58
CA PRO A 29 3.19 -13.62 -8.88
C PRO A 29 4.46 -12.75 -9.05
N VAL A 30 5.64 -13.30 -8.74
CA VAL A 30 6.93 -12.58 -8.68
C VAL A 30 7.30 -11.94 -10.02
N ASP A 31 7.00 -12.61 -11.14
CA ASP A 31 7.34 -12.09 -12.48
C ASP A 31 6.65 -10.74 -12.77
N GLY A 32 5.46 -10.52 -12.21
CA GLY A 32 4.73 -9.26 -12.30
C GLY A 32 5.37 -8.11 -11.51
N TRP A 33 6.13 -8.43 -10.46
CA TRP A 33 6.79 -7.41 -9.64
C TRP A 33 8.12 -6.94 -10.20
N LEU A 34 8.71 -7.71 -11.12
CA LEU A 34 10.00 -7.42 -11.74
C LEU A 34 9.89 -6.65 -13.06
N ARG A 35 8.69 -6.51 -13.61
CA ARG A 35 8.46 -5.88 -14.93
C ARG A 35 7.26 -4.95 -14.89
N GLU A 36 7.33 -3.85 -15.64
CA GLU A 36 6.14 -3.01 -15.86
C GLU A 36 5.02 -3.82 -16.52
N SER A 37 3.81 -3.58 -16.05
CA SER A 37 2.58 -4.13 -16.62
C SER A 37 1.68 -2.99 -17.14
N PRO A 38 0.78 -3.24 -18.09
CA PRO A 38 -0.09 -2.19 -18.64
C PRO A 38 -0.89 -1.42 -17.58
N GLY A 39 -1.36 -2.10 -16.53
CA GLY A 39 -2.09 -1.47 -15.43
C GLY A 39 -1.25 -0.50 -14.57
N ASP A 40 0.08 -0.65 -14.56
CA ASP A 40 0.97 0.22 -13.76
C ASP A 40 0.91 1.67 -14.23
N LYS A 41 0.85 1.90 -15.54
CA LYS A 41 0.71 3.26 -16.08
C LYS A 41 -0.51 3.97 -15.48
N SER A 42 -1.62 3.26 -15.34
CA SER A 42 -2.88 3.82 -14.85
C SER A 42 -2.80 4.31 -13.41
N ILE A 43 -2.14 3.56 -12.51
CA ILE A 43 -1.98 3.96 -11.12
C ILE A 43 -0.89 5.01 -10.96
N LEU A 44 0.21 4.91 -11.72
CA LEU A 44 1.31 5.87 -11.72
C LEU A 44 0.89 7.25 -12.25
N ASP A 45 0.04 7.31 -13.28
CA ASP A 45 -0.48 8.58 -13.85
C ASP A 45 -1.37 9.34 -12.83
N ARG A 46 -1.82 8.70 -11.76
CA ARG A 46 -2.60 9.29 -10.67
C ARG A 46 -1.76 9.66 -9.45
N CYS A 47 -0.47 9.31 -9.45
CA CYS A 47 0.43 9.73 -8.38
C CYS A 47 0.75 11.22 -8.54
N GLU A 48 0.55 11.98 -7.48
CA GLU A 48 0.81 13.42 -7.42
C GLU A 48 1.78 13.71 -6.26
N GLY A 49 2.75 14.61 -6.49
CA GLY A 49 3.69 15.08 -5.48
C GLY A 49 4.52 13.97 -4.83
N PRO A 50 5.06 14.21 -3.63
CA PRO A 50 5.82 13.18 -2.93
C PRO A 50 4.99 11.93 -2.68
N THR A 51 5.45 10.80 -3.22
CA THR A 51 4.76 9.50 -3.16
C THR A 51 5.51 8.51 -2.26
N LEU A 52 4.78 7.88 -1.35
CA LEU A 52 5.28 6.77 -0.53
C LEU A 52 4.79 5.45 -1.13
N ASP A 53 5.70 4.61 -1.61
CA ASP A 53 5.42 3.28 -2.15
C ASP A 53 5.57 2.24 -1.03
N ILE A 54 4.44 1.71 -0.56
CA ILE A 54 4.36 0.84 0.63
C ILE A 54 4.38 -0.62 0.20
N GLY A 55 5.37 -1.39 0.68
CA GLY A 55 5.66 -2.73 0.20
C GLY A 55 6.26 -2.70 -1.20
N SER A 56 7.21 -1.78 -1.43
CA SER A 56 7.75 -1.48 -2.75
C SER A 56 8.46 -2.66 -3.44
N GLY A 57 8.73 -3.74 -2.70
CA GLY A 57 9.41 -4.91 -3.22
C GLY A 57 10.72 -4.56 -3.94
N PRO A 58 10.97 -5.09 -5.15
CA PRO A 58 12.17 -4.79 -5.95
C PRO A 58 12.19 -3.37 -6.55
N GLY A 59 11.21 -2.51 -6.21
CA GLY A 59 11.24 -1.07 -6.52
C GLY A 59 10.70 -0.68 -7.89
N ARG A 60 10.03 -1.55 -8.62
CA ARG A 60 9.50 -1.31 -9.97
C ARG A 60 8.72 0.01 -10.08
N LEU A 61 7.76 0.23 -9.19
CA LEU A 61 6.93 1.44 -9.21
C LEU A 61 7.68 2.66 -8.68
N THR A 62 8.52 2.48 -7.65
CA THR A 62 9.37 3.57 -7.13
C THR A 62 10.33 4.11 -8.19
N VAL A 63 10.97 3.24 -9.00
CA VAL A 63 11.82 3.65 -10.13
C VAL A 63 11.00 4.39 -11.17
N ALA A 64 9.86 3.81 -11.58
CA ALA A 64 8.99 4.40 -12.60
C ALA A 64 8.44 5.78 -12.19
N LEU A 65 8.20 6.04 -10.91
CA LEU A 65 7.84 7.37 -10.39
C LEU A 65 9.01 8.35 -10.51
N SER A 66 10.21 7.92 -10.12
CA SER A 66 11.42 8.76 -10.24
C SER A 66 11.72 9.14 -11.69
N GLU A 67 11.56 8.23 -12.65
CA GLU A 67 11.71 8.48 -14.08
C GLU A 67 10.68 9.48 -14.62
N ARG A 68 9.50 9.56 -14.00
CA ARG A 68 8.48 10.58 -14.29
C ARG A 68 8.72 11.92 -13.59
N GLY A 69 9.82 12.05 -12.84
CA GLY A 69 10.14 13.24 -12.06
C GLY A 69 9.28 13.42 -10.81
N ILE A 70 8.58 12.37 -10.37
CA ILE A 70 7.78 12.37 -9.15
C ILE A 70 8.68 11.91 -7.99
N PRO A 71 8.91 12.73 -6.95
CA PRO A 71 9.67 12.31 -5.78
C PRO A 71 9.00 11.11 -5.12
N ALA A 72 9.72 9.99 -5.01
CA ALA A 72 9.19 8.75 -4.44
C ALA A 72 10.17 8.15 -3.42
N LEU A 73 9.61 7.55 -2.36
CA LEU A 73 10.30 6.72 -1.40
C LEU A 73 9.59 5.38 -1.31
N GLY A 74 10.30 4.30 -1.61
CA GLY A 74 9.83 2.95 -1.33
C GLY A 74 10.12 2.54 0.11
N ILE A 75 9.24 1.76 0.72
CA ILE A 75 9.50 1.06 1.98
C ILE A 75 9.14 -0.41 1.84
N ASP A 76 10.00 -1.28 2.34
CA ASP A 76 9.78 -2.74 2.39
C ASP A 76 10.46 -3.33 3.63
N ILE A 77 9.95 -4.46 4.13
CA ILE A 77 10.50 -5.17 5.30
C ILE A 77 11.54 -6.23 4.93
N THR A 78 11.72 -6.50 3.63
CA THR A 78 12.59 -7.57 3.13
C THR A 78 13.93 -7.01 2.68
N PRO A 79 15.05 -7.34 3.37
CA PRO A 79 16.37 -6.79 3.03
C PRO A 79 16.76 -6.99 1.57
N TYR A 80 16.57 -8.20 1.04
CA TYR A 80 16.93 -8.53 -0.34
C TYR A 80 16.12 -7.71 -1.38
N ALA A 81 14.82 -7.50 -1.13
CA ALA A 81 13.99 -6.66 -2.00
C ALA A 81 14.49 -5.22 -2.02
N VAL A 82 14.85 -4.68 -0.84
CA VAL A 82 15.44 -3.34 -0.69
C VAL A 82 16.76 -3.21 -1.44
N ASP A 83 17.62 -4.23 -1.37
CA ASP A 83 18.91 -4.22 -2.08
C ASP A 83 18.73 -4.30 -3.61
N LEU A 84 17.78 -5.10 -4.09
CA LEU A 84 17.41 -5.11 -5.51
C LEU A 84 16.89 -3.75 -5.98
N ALA A 85 15.97 -3.15 -5.21
CA ALA A 85 15.40 -1.84 -5.54
C ALA A 85 16.47 -0.75 -5.61
N ARG A 86 17.41 -0.73 -4.65
CA ARG A 86 18.56 0.19 -4.66
C ARG A 86 19.46 -0.01 -5.87
N SER A 87 19.73 -1.27 -6.23
CA SER A 87 20.52 -1.63 -7.41
C SER A 87 19.87 -1.17 -8.71
N SER A 88 18.53 -1.04 -8.73
CA SER A 88 17.75 -0.50 -9.84
C SER A 88 17.61 1.03 -9.80
N GLY A 89 18.22 1.72 -8.83
CA GLY A 89 18.18 3.17 -8.68
C GLY A 89 17.01 3.72 -7.87
N ALA A 90 16.19 2.88 -7.25
CA ALA A 90 15.11 3.33 -6.39
C ALA A 90 15.62 3.92 -5.07
N LEU A 91 15.04 5.02 -4.62
CA LEU A 91 15.17 5.47 -3.24
C LEU A 91 14.26 4.62 -2.36
N VAL A 92 14.84 3.72 -1.56
CA VAL A 92 14.07 2.77 -0.75
C VAL A 92 14.70 2.56 0.62
N MET A 93 13.85 2.31 1.62
CA MET A 93 14.25 2.05 3.00
C MET A 93 13.75 0.69 3.48
N LEU A 94 14.58 -0.03 4.23
CA LEU A 94 14.15 -1.18 5.01
C LEU A 94 13.29 -0.68 6.18
N ARG A 95 11.97 -0.79 6.06
CA ARG A 95 11.05 -0.18 7.01
C ARG A 95 9.68 -0.86 6.99
N ASP A 96 9.13 -1.15 8.18
CA ASP A 96 7.74 -1.51 8.34
C ASP A 96 6.87 -0.24 8.27
N VAL A 97 5.73 -0.30 7.58
CA VAL A 97 4.77 0.80 7.49
C VAL A 97 4.20 1.20 8.84
N PHE A 98 4.09 0.26 9.77
CA PHE A 98 3.58 0.49 11.12
C PHE A 98 4.61 1.12 12.06
N ASP A 99 5.88 1.10 11.69
CA ASP A 99 6.94 1.79 12.40
C ASP A 99 7.01 3.29 12.04
N ARG A 100 8.05 3.97 12.55
CA ARG A 100 8.31 5.37 12.21
C ARG A 100 8.75 5.51 10.75
N VAL A 101 7.91 6.09 9.91
CA VAL A 101 8.18 6.40 8.50
C VAL A 101 8.58 7.87 8.36
N PRO A 102 9.66 8.20 7.61
CA PRO A 102 10.02 9.58 7.33
C PRO A 102 8.91 10.34 6.60
N GLY A 103 8.79 11.63 6.83
CA GLY A 103 7.82 12.47 6.13
C GLY A 103 6.36 12.22 6.54
N THR A 104 6.10 11.61 7.69
CA THR A 104 4.73 11.44 8.23
C THR A 104 3.96 12.76 8.16
N GLY A 105 2.74 12.74 7.64
CA GLY A 105 1.87 13.89 7.43
C GLY A 105 2.23 14.77 6.22
N ARG A 106 3.16 14.33 5.36
CA ARG A 106 3.65 15.11 4.20
C ARG A 106 3.54 14.39 2.86
N TRP A 107 3.13 13.14 2.83
CA TRP A 107 2.99 12.38 1.59
C TRP A 107 1.72 12.79 0.86
N THR A 108 1.84 13.23 -0.37
CA THR A 108 0.69 13.57 -1.22
C THR A 108 -0.01 12.32 -1.72
N THR A 109 0.78 11.28 -2.02
CA THR A 109 0.28 9.97 -2.45
C THR A 109 0.91 8.87 -1.60
N ALA A 110 0.11 7.89 -1.19
CA ALA A 110 0.57 6.60 -0.69
C ALA A 110 0.12 5.51 -1.67
N LEU A 111 1.03 4.66 -2.12
CA LEU A 111 0.79 3.62 -3.10
C LEU A 111 0.78 2.25 -2.42
N LEU A 112 -0.29 1.48 -2.65
CA LEU A 112 -0.51 0.11 -2.17
C LEU A 112 -0.87 -0.77 -3.37
N ALA A 113 0.11 -1.04 -4.24
CA ALA A 113 -0.07 -1.88 -5.42
C ALA A 113 0.18 -3.36 -5.13
N ASP A 114 -0.08 -4.22 -6.13
CA ASP A 114 0.22 -5.66 -6.10
C ASP A 114 -0.39 -6.40 -4.88
N GLY A 115 -1.55 -5.94 -4.41
CA GLY A 115 -2.26 -6.52 -3.27
C GLY A 115 -1.75 -6.07 -1.90
N ASN A 116 -0.90 -5.04 -1.83
CA ASN A 116 -0.31 -4.54 -0.57
C ASN A 116 -1.33 -3.96 0.43
N ILE A 117 -2.59 -3.75 0.02
CA ILE A 117 -3.71 -3.49 0.94
C ILE A 117 -3.88 -4.62 1.98
N GLY A 118 -3.33 -5.80 1.70
CA GLY A 118 -3.34 -6.97 2.58
C GLY A 118 -2.30 -6.95 3.69
N ILE A 119 -1.32 -6.04 3.68
CA ILE A 119 -0.23 -5.97 4.66
C ILE A 119 -0.79 -5.88 6.09
N GLY A 120 -0.29 -6.77 6.97
CA GLY A 120 -0.71 -6.83 8.36
C GLY A 120 -2.06 -7.51 8.61
N GLY A 121 -2.79 -7.94 7.55
CA GLY A 121 -4.04 -8.70 7.66
C GLY A 121 -5.27 -7.89 8.08
N ASP A 122 -5.13 -6.59 8.34
CA ASP A 122 -6.24 -5.68 8.65
C ASP A 122 -6.19 -4.43 7.75
N PRO A 123 -6.94 -4.44 6.64
CA PRO A 123 -6.93 -3.33 5.69
C PRO A 123 -7.38 -1.99 6.28
N ALA A 124 -8.34 -2.00 7.20
CA ALA A 124 -8.79 -0.76 7.85
C ALA A 124 -7.71 -0.19 8.80
N ALA A 125 -6.99 -1.05 9.54
CA ALA A 125 -5.85 -0.63 10.35
C ALA A 125 -4.72 -0.08 9.48
N LEU A 126 -4.42 -0.73 8.34
CA LEU A 126 -3.43 -0.25 7.38
C LEU A 126 -3.83 1.11 6.80
N LEU A 127 -5.07 1.29 6.36
CA LEU A 127 -5.55 2.56 5.81
C LEU A 127 -5.56 3.68 6.87
N ARG A 128 -5.90 3.39 8.13
CA ARG A 128 -5.74 4.37 9.24
C ARG A 128 -4.27 4.80 9.38
N ARG A 129 -3.35 3.85 9.33
CA ARG A 129 -1.92 4.17 9.36
C ARG A 129 -1.49 4.99 8.14
N VAL A 130 -1.96 4.66 6.97
CA VAL A 130 -1.70 5.43 5.74
C VAL A 130 -2.23 6.85 5.85
N ALA A 131 -3.43 7.05 6.41
CA ALA A 131 -3.99 8.38 6.65
C ALA A 131 -3.09 9.27 7.54
N GLU A 132 -2.42 8.70 8.55
CA GLU A 132 -1.44 9.43 9.37
C GLU A 132 -0.19 9.85 8.56
N LEU A 133 0.20 9.07 7.56
CA LEU A 133 1.36 9.33 6.71
C LEU A 133 1.07 10.40 5.65
N LEU A 134 -0.18 10.49 5.21
CA LEU A 134 -0.63 11.41 4.18
C LEU A 134 -0.69 12.87 4.67
N ALA A 135 -0.43 13.79 3.75
CA ALA A 135 -0.77 15.20 3.92
C ALA A 135 -2.30 15.38 4.01
N PRO A 136 -2.82 16.51 4.53
CA PRO A 136 -4.26 16.71 4.76
C PRO A 136 -5.15 16.48 3.53
N GLN A 137 -4.64 16.70 2.32
CA GLN A 137 -5.34 16.47 1.05
C GLN A 137 -4.73 15.30 0.26
N GLY A 138 -3.85 14.53 0.90
CA GLY A 138 -3.23 13.36 0.29
C GLY A 138 -4.23 12.23 0.08
N ARG A 139 -3.85 11.29 -0.79
CA ARG A 139 -4.68 10.13 -1.13
C ARG A 139 -3.88 8.84 -1.12
N ALA A 140 -4.54 7.75 -0.80
CA ALA A 140 -4.02 6.41 -1.03
C ALA A 140 -4.49 5.91 -2.40
N LEU A 141 -3.59 5.36 -3.20
CA LEU A 141 -3.89 4.62 -4.43
C LEU A 141 -3.67 3.14 -4.14
N VAL A 142 -4.71 2.36 -4.31
CA VAL A 142 -4.76 0.97 -3.82
C VAL A 142 -5.15 0.05 -4.96
N GLU A 143 -4.44 -1.06 -5.12
CA GLU A 143 -4.86 -2.14 -6.00
C GLU A 143 -5.71 -3.15 -5.22
N LEU A 144 -6.76 -3.66 -5.87
CA LEU A 144 -7.83 -4.45 -5.30
C LEU A 144 -8.02 -5.75 -6.06
N GLU A 145 -8.64 -6.73 -5.40
CA GLU A 145 -9.22 -7.87 -6.08
C GLU A 145 -10.46 -7.45 -6.92
N PRO A 146 -10.81 -8.21 -7.97
CA PRO A 146 -12.01 -7.92 -8.76
C PRO A 146 -13.30 -7.86 -7.92
N PRO A 147 -14.35 -7.16 -8.43
CA PRO A 147 -15.69 -7.24 -7.83
C PRO A 147 -16.17 -8.68 -7.68
N GLY A 148 -16.93 -8.95 -6.60
CA GLY A 148 -17.36 -10.30 -6.23
C GLY A 148 -16.33 -11.09 -5.43
N SER A 149 -15.10 -10.60 -5.29
CA SER A 149 -14.11 -11.18 -4.37
C SER A 149 -14.45 -10.78 -2.93
N PRO A 150 -14.57 -11.73 -2.00
CA PRO A 150 -14.90 -11.41 -0.61
C PRO A 150 -13.75 -10.68 0.09
N LEU A 151 -14.09 -9.83 1.06
CA LEU A 151 -13.11 -9.35 2.04
C LEU A 151 -12.69 -10.54 2.92
N ARG A 152 -11.41 -10.93 2.83
CA ARG A 152 -10.84 -12.02 3.64
C ARG A 152 -9.66 -11.52 4.44
N ARG A 153 -9.64 -11.90 5.72
CA ARG A 153 -8.50 -11.73 6.63
C ARG A 153 -8.06 -13.10 7.08
N GLU A 154 -6.85 -13.49 6.76
CA GLU A 154 -6.38 -14.86 6.98
C GLU A 154 -4.89 -14.91 7.28
N GLN A 155 -4.42 -16.09 7.68
CA GLN A 155 -3.00 -16.41 7.74
C GLN A 155 -2.62 -17.09 6.43
N VAL A 156 -1.49 -16.67 5.86
CA VAL A 156 -0.89 -17.30 4.69
C VAL A 156 0.58 -17.63 4.95
N ARG A 157 1.14 -18.55 4.18
CA ARG A 157 2.57 -18.82 4.18
C ARG A 157 3.07 -19.10 2.77
N LEU A 158 4.37 -18.96 2.57
CA LEU A 158 5.01 -19.36 1.33
C LEU A 158 5.49 -20.82 1.43
N CYS A 159 5.26 -21.60 0.38
CA CYS A 159 5.69 -23.00 0.29
C CYS A 159 6.45 -23.25 -1.01
N HIS A 160 7.54 -24.02 -0.95
CA HIS A 160 8.29 -24.47 -2.13
C HIS A 160 9.10 -25.73 -1.79
N ALA A 161 8.98 -26.78 -2.63
CA ALA A 161 9.80 -27.99 -2.55
C ALA A 161 9.93 -28.59 -1.14
N GLY A 162 8.83 -28.66 -0.40
CA GLY A 162 8.80 -29.23 0.96
C GLY A 162 9.20 -28.24 2.09
N SER A 163 9.67 -27.06 1.74
CA SER A 163 9.94 -25.98 2.70
C SER A 163 8.74 -25.04 2.81
N ALA A 164 8.52 -24.45 4.00
CA ALA A 164 7.49 -23.45 4.22
C ALA A 164 8.00 -22.31 5.14
N SER A 165 7.54 -21.11 4.88
CA SER A 165 7.76 -19.99 5.78
C SER A 165 6.90 -20.12 7.06
N ALA A 166 7.13 -19.24 8.03
CA ALA A 166 6.14 -19.04 9.08
C ALA A 166 4.83 -18.50 8.48
N TRP A 167 3.70 -18.76 9.16
CA TRP A 167 2.43 -18.14 8.85
C TRP A 167 2.50 -16.63 9.17
N PHE A 168 1.90 -15.79 8.30
CA PHE A 168 1.80 -14.36 8.50
C PHE A 168 0.41 -13.85 8.10
N PRO A 169 -0.08 -12.79 8.75
CA PRO A 169 -1.40 -12.24 8.46
C PRO A 169 -1.41 -11.52 7.11
N TRP A 170 -2.44 -11.77 6.33
CA TRP A 170 -2.69 -11.12 5.05
C TRP A 170 -4.18 -10.91 4.83
N ALA A 171 -4.54 -9.89 4.06
CA ALA A 171 -5.92 -9.68 3.66
C ALA A 171 -6.06 -9.54 2.14
N TYR A 172 -7.25 -9.86 1.66
CA TYR A 172 -7.69 -9.66 0.28
C TYR A 172 -8.94 -8.79 0.29
N VAL A 173 -8.98 -7.76 -0.53
CA VAL A 173 -10.07 -6.78 -0.55
C VAL A 173 -10.62 -6.70 -1.96
N GLY A 174 -11.84 -7.19 -2.17
CA GLY A 174 -12.58 -6.99 -3.41
C GLY A 174 -13.01 -5.53 -3.58
N ALA A 175 -13.11 -5.07 -4.83
CA ALA A 175 -13.49 -3.70 -5.15
C ALA A 175 -14.85 -3.29 -4.55
N ASP A 176 -15.76 -4.24 -4.35
CA ASP A 176 -17.07 -4.01 -3.74
C ASP A 176 -16.99 -3.64 -2.25
N HIS A 177 -15.88 -3.98 -1.58
CA HIS A 177 -15.70 -3.81 -0.13
C HIS A 177 -14.85 -2.59 0.24
N ILE A 178 -14.17 -1.96 -0.72
CA ILE A 178 -13.17 -0.92 -0.38
C ILE A 178 -13.79 0.31 0.25
N THR A 179 -15.03 0.67 -0.13
CA THR A 179 -15.73 1.82 0.45
C THR A 179 -15.99 1.63 1.95
N ASP A 180 -16.44 0.45 2.35
CA ASP A 180 -16.68 0.13 3.76
C ASP A 180 -15.35 0.10 4.55
N VAL A 181 -14.31 -0.52 3.98
CA VAL A 181 -12.97 -0.56 4.58
C VAL A 181 -12.39 0.86 4.76
N ALA A 182 -12.56 1.74 3.77
CA ALA A 182 -12.13 3.13 3.85
C ALA A 182 -12.91 3.89 4.94
N TYR A 183 -14.22 3.71 5.01
CA TYR A 183 -15.06 4.30 6.03
C TYR A 183 -14.66 3.87 7.45
N ASP A 184 -14.40 2.59 7.66
CA ASP A 184 -13.90 2.03 8.93
C ASP A 184 -12.52 2.59 9.30
N ALA A 185 -11.74 3.05 8.33
CA ALA A 185 -10.47 3.73 8.53
C ALA A 185 -10.60 5.24 8.78
N GLY A 186 -11.82 5.81 8.71
CA GLY A 186 -12.07 7.25 8.84
C GLY A 186 -11.81 8.03 7.56
N LEU A 187 -11.74 7.37 6.41
CA LEU A 187 -11.58 7.95 5.08
C LEU A 187 -12.93 7.95 4.36
N GLY A 188 -13.22 8.95 3.52
CA GLY A 188 -14.58 9.11 3.00
C GLY A 188 -14.72 9.25 1.50
N GLN A 189 -13.67 9.61 0.79
CA GLN A 189 -13.73 9.76 -0.66
C GLN A 189 -13.09 8.54 -1.33
N VAL A 190 -13.88 7.79 -2.10
CA VAL A 190 -13.43 6.58 -2.80
C VAL A 190 -13.85 6.64 -4.26
N ASP A 191 -12.86 6.63 -5.17
CA ASP A 191 -13.05 6.52 -6.61
C ASP A 191 -12.45 5.20 -7.10
N ILE A 192 -13.23 4.36 -7.76
CA ILE A 192 -12.80 3.04 -8.25
C ILE A 192 -12.67 3.07 -9.77
N TRP A 193 -11.60 2.44 -10.30
CA TRP A 193 -11.43 2.25 -11.74
C TRP A 193 -10.80 0.91 -12.07
N THR A 194 -10.87 0.51 -13.33
CA THR A 194 -10.27 -0.72 -13.84
C THR A 194 -9.49 -0.47 -15.13
N VAL A 195 -8.37 -1.16 -15.28
CA VAL A 195 -7.57 -1.18 -16.50
C VAL A 195 -6.96 -2.56 -16.67
N ASP A 196 -7.11 -3.15 -17.84
CA ASP A 196 -6.54 -4.47 -18.19
C ASP A 196 -6.89 -5.58 -17.18
N GLY A 197 -8.10 -5.53 -16.62
CA GLY A 197 -8.58 -6.50 -15.64
C GLY A 197 -8.07 -6.30 -14.22
N ARG A 198 -7.20 -5.32 -13.98
CA ARG A 198 -6.77 -4.90 -12.64
C ARG A 198 -7.70 -3.82 -12.11
N TRP A 199 -8.01 -3.91 -10.83
CA TRP A 199 -8.93 -3.00 -10.13
C TRP A 199 -8.17 -2.13 -9.14
N PHE A 200 -8.51 -0.87 -9.11
CA PHE A 200 -7.83 0.12 -8.29
C PHE A 200 -8.85 1.04 -7.60
N ALA A 201 -8.42 1.66 -6.50
CA ALA A 201 -9.15 2.74 -5.86
C ALA A 201 -8.23 3.90 -5.50
N SER A 202 -8.76 5.12 -5.60
CA SER A 202 -8.21 6.33 -5.01
C SER A 202 -9.02 6.65 -3.75
N ILE A 203 -8.36 6.72 -2.61
CA ILE A 203 -9.01 6.93 -1.31
C ILE A 203 -8.45 8.20 -0.70
N GLY A 204 -9.30 9.21 -0.52
CA GLY A 204 -8.93 10.50 0.07
C GLY A 204 -9.46 10.66 1.50
N GLY A 205 -8.95 11.69 2.21
CA GLY A 205 -9.46 12.07 3.52
C GLY A 205 -10.89 12.59 3.45
N CYS A 206 -11.62 12.48 4.56
CA CYS A 206 -12.95 13.08 4.71
C CYS A 206 -12.81 14.60 4.87
N GLN A 207 -13.43 15.41 3.98
CA GLN A 207 -13.47 16.87 4.10
C GLN A 207 -14.02 17.33 5.46
N VAL A 208 -14.94 16.60 6.05
CA VAL A 208 -15.53 16.90 7.37
C VAL A 208 -14.50 16.82 8.50
N CYS A 209 -13.47 15.97 8.38
CA CYS A 209 -12.38 15.91 9.36
C CYS A 209 -11.39 17.06 9.20
N ALA A 210 -11.13 17.53 7.99
CA ALA A 210 -10.27 18.68 7.73
C ALA A 210 -10.84 19.99 8.31
N GLU A 211 -12.16 20.21 8.20
CA GLU A 211 -12.84 21.37 8.79
C GLU A 211 -12.84 21.36 10.32
N ARG A 212 -12.97 20.21 10.97
CA ARG A 212 -12.87 20.10 12.44
C ARG A 212 -11.47 20.43 12.95
N THR A 213 -10.43 20.08 12.24
CA THR A 213 -9.03 20.38 12.61
C THR A 213 -8.75 21.88 12.49
N LEU A 214 -9.32 22.56 11.48
CA LEU A 214 -9.18 24.03 11.32
C LEU A 214 -9.91 24.81 12.41
N VAL A 215 -11.08 24.35 12.84
CA VAL A 215 -11.86 25.01 13.91
C VAL A 215 -11.17 24.90 15.29
N THR A 216 -10.38 23.83 15.51
CA THR A 216 -9.66 23.62 16.78
C THR A 216 -8.36 24.47 16.87
N LEU A 217 -7.86 24.99 15.75
CA LEU A 217 -6.63 25.80 15.68
C LEU A 217 -6.85 27.32 15.69
N LEU A 218 -8.10 27.79 15.74
CA LEU A 218 -8.36 29.23 15.92
C LEU A 218 -8.26 29.57 17.41
N PRO A 219 -7.28 30.36 17.84
CA PRO A 219 -7.23 30.83 19.21
C PRO A 219 -8.43 31.79 19.44
N ASN A 220 -9.05 31.60 20.58
CA ASN A 220 -10.15 32.41 21.12
C ASN A 220 -9.75 33.90 21.11
N ALA A 221 -10.00 34.61 20.02
CA ALA A 221 -9.71 36.03 19.87
C ALA A 221 -10.97 36.83 20.05
N TYR A 222 -10.98 37.57 21.20
CA TYR A 222 -11.68 38.82 21.41
C TYR A 222 -13.17 38.77 21.80
N ARG A 223 -13.41 38.75 23.11
CA ARG A 223 -14.62 39.34 23.70
C ARG A 223 -14.40 40.85 23.87
N PRO A 224 -15.17 41.76 23.24
CA PRO A 224 -15.15 43.12 23.61
C PRO A 224 -15.85 43.31 24.97
N ALA A 225 -15.19 44.02 25.89
CA ALA A 225 -15.77 44.46 27.13
C ALA A 225 -16.93 45.44 26.84
N ARG A 226 -18.09 45.17 27.40
CA ARG A 226 -19.19 46.14 27.48
C ARG A 226 -18.87 47.10 28.64
N GLY A 227 -18.67 48.38 28.33
CA GLY A 227 -18.82 49.48 29.22
C GLY A 227 -20.28 49.92 29.30
#